data_7ad2c05a50bf0de5065d29d31441705a
#
_entry.id   7ad2c05a50bf0de5065d29d31441705a
#
_cell.length_a   1.000
_cell.length_b   1.000
_cell.length_c   1.000
_cell.angle_alpha   90.00
_cell.angle_beta   90.00
_cell.angle_gamma   90.00
#
_symmetry.space_group_name_H-M   'P 1'
#
loop_
_entity.id
_entity.type
_entity.pdbx_description
1 polymer ?
#
loop_
_entity_poly.entity_id
_entity_poly.type
_entity_poly.pdbx_seq_one_letter_code
_entity_poly.pdbx_strand_id
1 'polypeptide(L)'
;MKSRVVVGLLLLVAACTGDGETGGGTDGPVGSDPGSTEATISGSPATAGESGDMTCWTAPPGGGESAISFSDQTEAMGLVTPLVGMYGHAAVWGDFTGDHRPDLFMGTFADREPSIYQVRGADGAAPDRLLLSAEGGFTLDDRLADMFARTSGGAVADLDNDGDLDLVVSRNFDDDMPAAPGVQVLRNDDGGLTATTESGLPVQLGGRSVGVLDFDLDGLLDLFVTSDDGGSVLLRNEGGLVFADATAAAGLPGDIFGLGVATGDVSGDGLQDIFVAGSNRLFVSNGPGSFTAADSSVFTWQFFGEEDLISGASIADVNRDGLLDIAVGHHFNSTVDEGASVPVRLYLNRGDNGFEDVTEAAGLVGLPTKGPHVELNDMDNDGWPDLVTTASAADGTRPAIFHHQGLNGDVPTFSAPEGLGNPQYWVAGPSADVDRDGRLDLFLVEFDPSLPSLLMRNETSSGHWLEVAVGPEHGFGIGWRVEVHEPGGALIGAREITVTQGYSAGVAPIAHFGLGELQEVDVRLVAPGGEPIDLPSVPADQHLRYPAGCP
;
A
#
# COMPACT_ATOMS: atom_id res chain seq x y z
N MET A 1 -3.71 34.15 -20.85
CA MET A 1 -2.46 33.45 -21.16
C MET A 1 -2.02 32.82 -19.85
N LYS A 2 -2.50 31.64 -19.59
CA LYS A 2 -2.07 30.80 -18.43
C LYS A 2 -1.13 29.77 -19.01
N SER A 3 0.15 29.83 -18.68
CA SER A 3 1.11 28.76 -18.94
C SER A 3 0.65 27.53 -18.16
N ARG A 4 0.25 26.49 -18.87
CA ARG A 4 0.14 25.16 -18.32
C ARG A 4 1.56 24.62 -18.15
N VAL A 5 2.00 24.41 -16.93
CA VAL A 5 3.17 23.60 -16.66
C VAL A 5 2.70 22.15 -16.76
N VAL A 6 2.93 21.56 -17.91
CA VAL A 6 2.79 20.11 -18.08
C VAL A 6 4.04 19.50 -17.47
N VAL A 7 3.95 19.01 -16.25
CA VAL A 7 4.96 18.11 -15.70
C VAL A 7 4.71 16.74 -16.35
N GLY A 8 5.23 16.57 -17.55
CA GLY A 8 5.32 15.26 -18.16
C GLY A 8 6.31 14.44 -17.35
N LEU A 9 5.83 13.44 -16.63
CA LEU A 9 6.68 12.41 -16.04
C LEU A 9 7.28 11.59 -17.20
N LEU A 10 8.36 12.08 -17.78
CA LEU A 10 9.15 11.31 -18.74
C LEU A 10 9.95 10.29 -17.93
N LEU A 11 9.47 9.07 -17.91
CA LEU A 11 10.26 7.90 -17.54
C LEU A 11 11.33 7.69 -18.63
N LEU A 12 12.52 8.20 -18.40
CA LEU A 12 13.67 7.86 -19.22
C LEU A 12 14.28 6.56 -18.71
N VAL A 13 14.02 5.50 -19.47
CA VAL A 13 14.84 4.29 -19.46
C VAL A 13 16.18 4.65 -20.09
N ALA A 14 17.27 4.50 -19.40
CA ALA A 14 18.60 4.52 -20.00
C ALA A 14 18.76 3.27 -20.86
N ALA A 15 18.40 3.37 -22.14
CA ALA A 15 18.75 2.36 -23.13
C ALA A 15 20.06 2.75 -23.79
N CYS A 16 21.01 1.83 -23.81
CA CYS A 16 22.20 1.88 -24.63
C CYS A 16 21.83 2.05 -26.10
N THR A 17 22.51 2.97 -26.74
CA THR A 17 22.40 3.42 -28.11
C THR A 17 22.54 2.32 -29.15
N GLY A 18 21.65 2.30 -30.12
CA GLY A 18 21.82 1.65 -31.41
C GLY A 18 21.00 2.40 -32.45
N ASP A 19 21.72 3.08 -33.37
CA ASP A 19 21.20 3.85 -34.48
C ASP A 19 20.41 3.01 -35.50
N GLY A 20 19.36 3.57 -36.08
CA GLY A 20 18.74 3.01 -37.27
C GLY A 20 17.48 3.70 -37.74
N GLU A 21 17.62 4.42 -38.84
CA GLU A 21 16.73 5.34 -39.56
C GLU A 21 15.40 4.78 -40.07
N THR A 22 14.41 5.72 -40.07
CA THR A 22 13.44 6.12 -41.13
C THR A 22 12.37 5.18 -41.68
N GLY A 23 11.17 5.76 -41.75
CA GLY A 23 10.22 5.59 -42.86
C GLY A 23 8.79 5.27 -42.47
N GLY A 24 7.91 6.26 -42.41
CA GLY A 24 7.02 6.62 -43.47
C GLY A 24 5.68 5.90 -43.52
N GLY A 25 4.62 6.54 -42.99
CA GLY A 25 3.35 6.78 -43.64
C GLY A 25 2.34 5.63 -43.87
N THR A 26 1.14 5.74 -43.46
CA THR A 26 -0.07 6.09 -44.19
C THR A 26 -1.37 5.61 -43.51
N ASP A 27 -2.34 6.48 -43.63
CA ASP A 27 -3.71 6.50 -43.18
C ASP A 27 -4.62 5.28 -43.42
N GLY A 28 -5.62 5.15 -42.47
CA GLY A 28 -7.03 4.88 -42.71
C GLY A 28 -7.58 3.55 -42.21
N PRO A 29 -8.88 3.41 -42.10
CA PRO A 29 -9.90 4.33 -41.63
C PRO A 29 -10.70 3.84 -40.40
N VAL A 30 -11.41 4.76 -39.81
CA VAL A 30 -12.40 4.68 -38.71
C VAL A 30 -13.45 3.59 -38.94
N GLY A 31 -13.60 2.69 -37.97
CA GLY A 31 -14.73 1.79 -37.83
C GLY A 31 -15.41 2.05 -36.51
N SER A 32 -16.67 2.44 -36.58
CA SER A 32 -17.59 2.68 -35.48
C SER A 32 -17.88 1.38 -34.72
N ASP A 33 -17.71 1.44 -33.42
CA ASP A 33 -18.09 0.34 -32.52
C ASP A 33 -19.36 0.72 -31.73
N PRO A 34 -20.30 -0.19 -31.59
CA PRO A 34 -21.42 -0.03 -30.69
C PRO A 34 -21.32 -1.00 -29.50
N GLY A 35 -21.45 -0.49 -28.31
CA GLY A 35 -21.96 -1.23 -27.17
C GLY A 35 -20.94 -1.63 -26.13
N SER A 36 -21.02 -0.95 -25.02
CA SER A 36 -20.47 -1.39 -23.75
C SER A 36 -21.07 -2.75 -23.37
N THR A 37 -20.28 -3.79 -23.43
CA THR A 37 -20.63 -5.07 -22.82
C THR A 37 -20.02 -5.09 -21.42
N GLU A 38 -20.87 -5.28 -20.41
CA GLU A 38 -20.45 -5.70 -19.09
C GLU A 38 -19.49 -6.89 -19.22
N ALA A 39 -18.28 -6.71 -18.72
CA ALA A 39 -17.35 -7.82 -18.62
C ALA A 39 -17.69 -8.62 -17.36
N THR A 40 -18.65 -9.53 -17.51
CA THR A 40 -18.91 -10.55 -16.48
C THR A 40 -17.77 -11.57 -16.55
N ILE A 41 -16.95 -11.60 -15.55
CA ILE A 41 -15.87 -12.58 -15.42
C ILE A 41 -16.50 -13.86 -14.85
N SER A 42 -16.83 -14.81 -15.71
CA SER A 42 -17.40 -16.10 -15.29
C SER A 42 -16.28 -17.06 -14.88
N GLY A 43 -15.95 -17.05 -13.60
CA GLY A 43 -15.26 -18.18 -12.98
C GLY A 43 -16.28 -19.13 -12.37
N SER A 44 -16.07 -20.43 -12.45
CA SER A 44 -16.84 -21.37 -11.62
C SER A 44 -16.61 -21.00 -10.15
N PRO A 45 -17.66 -20.97 -9.31
CA PRO A 45 -17.46 -20.71 -7.91
C PRO A 45 -16.49 -21.76 -7.37
N ALA A 46 -15.41 -21.31 -6.75
CA ALA A 46 -14.68 -22.17 -5.84
C ALA A 46 -15.72 -22.69 -4.85
N THR A 47 -15.89 -24.01 -4.78
CA THR A 47 -16.75 -24.61 -3.76
C THR A 47 -16.29 -24.01 -2.43
N ALA A 48 -17.21 -23.34 -1.72
CA ALA A 48 -16.96 -22.82 -0.39
C ALA A 48 -16.23 -23.93 0.37
N GLY A 49 -14.96 -23.67 0.66
CA GLY A 49 -14.16 -24.57 1.49
C GLY A 49 -14.93 -24.71 2.78
N GLU A 50 -15.00 -25.93 3.29
CA GLU A 50 -15.56 -26.20 4.61
C GLU A 50 -15.14 -25.05 5.54
N SER A 51 -16.10 -24.51 6.30
CA SER A 51 -15.82 -23.51 7.34
C SER A 51 -14.68 -24.08 8.20
N GLY A 52 -13.46 -23.74 7.80
CA GLY A 52 -12.26 -24.22 8.44
C GLY A 52 -12.36 -23.80 9.89
N ASP A 53 -12.14 -24.75 10.77
CA ASP A 53 -12.05 -24.55 12.19
C ASP A 53 -11.20 -23.29 12.42
N MET A 54 -11.81 -22.18 12.90
CA MET A 54 -11.09 -20.94 13.20
C MET A 54 -10.29 -21.16 14.49
N THR A 55 -9.41 -22.15 14.46
CA THR A 55 -8.42 -22.32 15.50
C THR A 55 -7.51 -21.10 15.45
N CYS A 56 -7.45 -20.38 16.55
CA CYS A 56 -6.42 -19.38 16.75
C CYS A 56 -5.09 -20.03 16.42
N TRP A 57 -4.49 -19.62 15.31
CA TRP A 57 -3.24 -20.19 14.89
C TRP A 57 -2.12 -19.62 15.77
N THR A 58 -1.25 -20.51 16.24
CA THR A 58 -0.11 -20.14 17.05
C THR A 58 1.16 -20.60 16.33
N ALA A 59 2.09 -19.67 16.09
CA ALA A 59 3.42 -20.03 15.63
C ALA A 59 4.32 -20.48 16.78
N PRO A 60 5.40 -21.21 16.48
CA PRO A 60 6.44 -21.44 17.47
C PRO A 60 7.08 -20.11 17.87
N PRO A 61 7.38 -19.90 19.17
CA PRO A 61 7.97 -18.64 19.64
C PRO A 61 9.31 -18.38 18.94
N GLY A 62 9.48 -17.16 18.44
CA GLY A 62 10.76 -16.62 18.02
C GLY A 62 11.64 -16.36 19.26
N GLY A 63 12.93 -16.31 19.11
CA GLY A 63 13.85 -16.03 20.22
C GLY A 63 15.19 -15.49 19.74
N GLY A 64 15.54 -14.28 20.19
CA GLY A 64 16.87 -13.71 20.15
C GLY A 64 17.07 -12.59 19.11
N GLU A 65 17.86 -11.60 19.48
CA GLU A 65 18.32 -10.54 18.56
C GLU A 65 19.02 -11.16 17.35
N SER A 66 18.44 -11.03 16.18
CA SER A 66 18.99 -11.53 14.93
C SER A 66 18.96 -10.43 13.88
N ALA A 67 19.96 -10.41 13.01
CA ALA A 67 19.92 -9.52 11.85
C ALA A 67 18.73 -9.87 10.96
N ILE A 68 18.00 -8.87 10.51
CA ILE A 68 16.88 -9.04 9.57
C ILE A 68 17.37 -9.76 8.31
N SER A 69 16.74 -10.86 7.96
CA SER A 69 17.15 -11.72 6.86
C SER A 69 15.97 -12.18 6.01
N PHE A 70 16.20 -12.28 4.70
CA PHE A 70 15.17 -12.68 3.74
C PHE A 70 15.68 -13.76 2.80
N SER A 71 14.74 -14.54 2.26
CA SER A 71 14.98 -15.49 1.17
C SER A 71 14.00 -15.25 0.02
N ASP A 72 14.47 -15.35 -1.22
CA ASP A 72 13.61 -15.27 -2.41
C ASP A 72 12.81 -16.56 -2.55
N GLN A 73 11.49 -16.47 -2.43
CA GLN A 73 10.54 -17.57 -2.57
C GLN A 73 9.71 -17.50 -3.86
N THR A 74 10.01 -16.58 -4.76
CA THR A 74 9.22 -16.29 -5.97
C THR A 74 8.96 -17.54 -6.81
N GLU A 75 10.02 -18.34 -7.08
CA GLU A 75 9.90 -19.58 -7.85
C GLU A 75 9.19 -20.68 -7.06
N ALA A 76 9.55 -20.84 -5.78
CA ALA A 76 8.98 -21.87 -4.92
C ALA A 76 7.48 -21.67 -4.70
N MET A 77 7.03 -20.42 -4.62
CA MET A 77 5.62 -20.04 -4.44
C MET A 77 4.85 -19.91 -5.77
N GLY A 78 5.46 -20.27 -6.91
CA GLY A 78 4.77 -20.33 -8.21
C GLY A 78 4.54 -19.00 -8.90
N LEU A 79 5.20 -17.91 -8.46
CA LEU A 79 4.94 -16.55 -8.96
C LEU A 79 5.67 -16.19 -10.26
N VAL A 80 6.72 -16.94 -10.66
CA VAL A 80 7.54 -16.60 -11.83
C VAL A 80 6.72 -16.59 -13.13
N THR A 81 5.97 -17.65 -13.39
CA THR A 81 5.23 -17.82 -14.65
C THR A 81 4.03 -16.88 -14.78
N PRO A 82 3.16 -16.72 -13.76
CA PRO A 82 2.02 -15.82 -13.85
C PRO A 82 2.38 -14.35 -14.11
N LEU A 83 3.55 -13.92 -13.66
CA LEU A 83 4.00 -12.52 -13.73
C LEU A 83 4.86 -12.20 -14.97
N VAL A 84 4.99 -13.13 -15.91
CA VAL A 84 5.68 -12.88 -17.17
C VAL A 84 4.87 -11.94 -18.06
N GLY A 85 5.53 -10.95 -18.68
CA GLY A 85 4.88 -9.94 -19.52
C GLY A 85 4.25 -8.78 -18.75
N MET A 86 4.40 -8.71 -17.43
CA MET A 86 3.98 -7.58 -16.63
C MET A 86 5.04 -6.48 -16.60
N TYR A 87 4.58 -5.26 -16.75
CA TYR A 87 5.29 -4.03 -16.41
C TYR A 87 4.70 -3.59 -15.06
N GLY A 88 5.16 -4.20 -13.96
CA GLY A 88 4.53 -4.11 -12.66
C GLY A 88 4.54 -2.69 -12.11
N HIS A 89 3.44 -2.29 -11.48
CA HIS A 89 3.36 -0.97 -10.86
C HIS A 89 2.61 -0.98 -9.54
N ALA A 90 1.55 -1.73 -9.40
CA ALA A 90 0.77 -1.83 -8.17
C ALA A 90 0.79 -3.25 -7.62
N ALA A 91 0.72 -3.37 -6.29
CA ALA A 91 0.47 -4.62 -5.61
C ALA A 91 -0.46 -4.39 -4.42
N VAL A 92 -1.41 -5.30 -4.20
CA VAL A 92 -2.39 -5.21 -3.13
C VAL A 92 -2.56 -6.59 -2.49
N TRP A 93 -2.36 -6.67 -1.19
CA TRP A 93 -2.69 -7.83 -0.39
C TRP A 93 -4.13 -7.74 0.13
N GLY A 94 -4.87 -8.84 0.05
CA GLY A 94 -6.20 -8.97 0.61
C GLY A 94 -6.66 -10.42 0.61
N ASP A 95 -7.51 -10.79 1.54
CA ASP A 95 -8.16 -12.10 1.55
C ASP A 95 -9.44 -12.03 0.70
N PHE A 96 -9.30 -12.27 -0.61
CA PHE A 96 -10.44 -12.23 -1.54
C PHE A 96 -11.27 -13.52 -1.51
N THR A 97 -10.74 -14.58 -0.93
CA THR A 97 -11.38 -15.89 -0.88
C THR A 97 -12.07 -16.18 0.44
N GLY A 98 -11.82 -15.39 1.48
CA GLY A 98 -12.34 -15.58 2.83
C GLY A 98 -11.70 -16.77 3.56
N ASP A 99 -10.50 -17.22 3.12
CA ASP A 99 -9.79 -18.35 3.72
C ASP A 99 -8.74 -17.92 4.76
N HIS A 100 -8.69 -16.62 5.07
CA HIS A 100 -7.77 -15.96 5.99
C HIS A 100 -6.29 -16.01 5.58
N ARG A 101 -6.02 -16.19 4.29
CA ARG A 101 -4.69 -16.07 3.71
C ARG A 101 -4.63 -14.85 2.81
N PRO A 102 -3.53 -14.09 2.82
CA PRO A 102 -3.43 -12.97 1.91
C PRO A 102 -3.27 -13.44 0.47
N ASP A 103 -4.22 -13.08 -0.37
CA ASP A 103 -4.13 -13.17 -1.83
C ASP A 103 -3.43 -11.93 -2.38
N LEU A 104 -2.88 -12.02 -3.58
CA LEU A 104 -2.13 -10.94 -4.20
C LEU A 104 -2.78 -10.46 -5.49
N PHE A 105 -3.22 -9.21 -5.50
CA PHE A 105 -3.47 -8.49 -6.74
C PHE A 105 -2.20 -7.80 -7.23
N MET A 106 -1.93 -7.86 -8.54
CA MET A 106 -0.83 -7.15 -9.16
C MET A 106 -1.29 -6.39 -10.40
N GLY A 107 -1.12 -5.06 -10.35
CA GLY A 107 -1.43 -4.14 -11.45
C GLY A 107 -0.22 -3.92 -12.36
N THR A 108 -0.48 -3.72 -13.65
CA THR A 108 0.53 -3.55 -14.69
C THR A 108 0.25 -2.33 -15.55
N PHE A 109 1.29 -1.81 -16.20
CA PHE A 109 1.15 -0.88 -17.32
C PHE A 109 1.19 -1.69 -18.61
N ALA A 110 0.03 -1.96 -19.21
CA ALA A 110 -0.10 -2.78 -20.41
C ALA A 110 -0.09 -1.97 -21.71
N ASP A 111 0.30 -0.71 -21.66
CA ASP A 111 0.17 0.31 -22.71
C ASP A 111 1.49 0.64 -23.44
N ARG A 112 2.56 -0.07 -23.11
CA ARG A 112 3.87 0.18 -23.73
C ARG A 112 4.00 -0.53 -25.07
N GLU A 113 5.03 -0.15 -25.84
CA GLU A 113 5.36 -0.82 -27.09
C GLU A 113 5.47 -2.34 -26.90
N PRO A 114 4.85 -3.17 -27.77
CA PRO A 114 4.79 -4.63 -27.58
C PRO A 114 6.16 -5.30 -27.40
N SER A 115 7.22 -4.73 -27.97
CA SER A 115 8.59 -5.26 -27.85
C SER A 115 9.13 -5.23 -26.41
N ILE A 116 8.62 -4.33 -25.56
CA ILE A 116 9.03 -4.22 -24.15
C ILE A 116 8.63 -5.47 -23.37
N TYR A 117 7.45 -6.03 -23.70
CA TYR A 117 6.92 -7.20 -22.99
C TYR A 117 7.43 -8.54 -23.52
N GLN A 118 7.99 -8.57 -24.75
CA GLN A 118 8.47 -9.80 -25.39
C GLN A 118 9.81 -10.27 -24.81
N VAL A 119 9.84 -10.38 -23.50
CA VAL A 119 11.00 -10.80 -22.70
C VAL A 119 10.60 -11.95 -21.79
N ARG A 120 11.52 -12.70 -21.28
CA ARG A 120 11.29 -13.84 -20.38
C ARG A 120 10.28 -14.88 -20.92
N GLY A 121 10.07 -14.92 -22.24
CA GLY A 121 9.16 -15.85 -22.90
C GLY A 121 7.71 -15.37 -23.04
N ALA A 122 7.41 -14.09 -22.71
CA ALA A 122 6.08 -13.52 -22.97
C ALA A 122 5.88 -13.22 -24.45
N ASP A 123 4.65 -13.39 -24.94
CA ASP A 123 4.24 -13.03 -26.29
C ASP A 123 3.88 -11.53 -26.42
N GLY A 124 3.59 -10.86 -25.31
CA GLY A 124 3.18 -9.46 -25.23
C GLY A 124 2.89 -9.02 -23.78
N ALA A 125 2.17 -7.89 -23.64
CA ALA A 125 1.74 -7.40 -22.34
C ALA A 125 0.81 -8.41 -21.65
N ALA A 126 0.99 -8.55 -20.33
CA ALA A 126 0.03 -9.26 -19.50
C ALA A 126 -1.07 -8.30 -19.00
N PRO A 127 -2.29 -8.78 -18.73
CA PRO A 127 -3.31 -8.03 -17.98
C PRO A 127 -2.92 -7.92 -16.50
N ASP A 128 -3.70 -7.16 -15.72
CA ASP A 128 -3.66 -7.24 -14.27
C ASP A 128 -3.85 -8.69 -13.80
N ARG A 129 -3.29 -9.05 -12.66
CA ARG A 129 -3.28 -10.42 -12.15
C ARG A 129 -3.87 -10.49 -10.76
N LEU A 130 -4.69 -11.52 -10.54
CA LEU A 130 -5.08 -11.98 -9.22
C LEU A 130 -4.44 -13.35 -8.97
N LEU A 131 -3.75 -13.46 -7.86
CA LEU A 131 -2.99 -14.64 -7.48
C LEU A 131 -3.53 -15.11 -6.14
N LEU A 132 -4.26 -16.22 -6.15
CA LEU A 132 -4.88 -16.79 -4.96
C LEU A 132 -3.86 -17.63 -4.21
N SER A 133 -3.72 -17.36 -2.92
CA SER A 133 -2.84 -18.09 -2.04
C SER A 133 -3.42 -19.48 -1.69
N ALA A 134 -2.53 -20.42 -1.45
CA ALA A 134 -2.88 -21.75 -0.98
C ALA A 134 -1.69 -22.34 -0.20
N GLU A 135 -1.93 -23.44 0.49
CA GLU A 135 -0.82 -24.16 1.11
C GLU A 135 0.22 -24.56 0.05
N GLY A 136 1.41 -23.93 0.13
CA GLY A 136 2.54 -24.20 -0.76
C GLY A 136 2.65 -23.31 -2.01
N GLY A 137 1.91 -22.23 -2.12
CA GLY A 137 2.14 -21.22 -3.16
C GLY A 137 0.89 -20.53 -3.68
N PHE A 138 1.05 -19.84 -4.80
CA PHE A 138 -0.01 -19.07 -5.44
C PHE A 138 -0.47 -19.71 -6.75
N THR A 139 -1.75 -19.56 -7.04
CA THR A 139 -2.36 -19.94 -8.31
C THR A 139 -2.95 -18.71 -9.00
N LEU A 140 -2.70 -18.60 -10.31
CA LEU A 140 -3.31 -17.53 -11.10
C LEU A 140 -4.81 -17.75 -11.22
N ASP A 141 -5.56 -16.71 -10.89
CA ASP A 141 -6.98 -16.62 -11.18
C ASP A 141 -7.22 -15.86 -12.49
N ASP A 142 -8.03 -16.42 -13.38
CA ASP A 142 -8.28 -15.84 -14.70
C ASP A 142 -9.36 -14.74 -14.72
N ARG A 143 -9.89 -14.35 -13.55
CA ARG A 143 -10.95 -13.32 -13.46
C ARG A 143 -10.55 -11.99 -14.06
N LEU A 144 -9.27 -11.67 -14.05
CA LEU A 144 -8.72 -10.41 -14.58
C LEU A 144 -8.07 -10.58 -15.97
N ALA A 145 -8.29 -11.70 -16.66
CA ALA A 145 -7.61 -12.05 -17.90
C ALA A 145 -7.74 -11.01 -19.03
N ASP A 146 -8.81 -10.21 -19.01
CA ASP A 146 -9.09 -9.17 -20.01
C ASP A 146 -8.80 -7.74 -19.51
N MET A 147 -8.26 -7.58 -18.29
CA MET A 147 -7.99 -6.27 -17.69
C MET A 147 -6.65 -5.70 -18.12
N PHE A 148 -6.54 -5.29 -19.37
CA PHE A 148 -5.37 -4.57 -19.88
C PHE A 148 -5.54 -3.08 -19.64
N ALA A 149 -4.75 -2.52 -18.74
CA ALA A 149 -4.84 -1.12 -18.34
C ALA A 149 -3.47 -0.56 -17.94
N ARG A 150 -3.47 0.68 -17.44
CA ARG A 150 -2.33 1.32 -16.79
C ARG A 150 -2.61 1.45 -15.31
N THR A 151 -2.67 0.30 -14.63
CA THR A 151 -3.03 0.22 -13.21
C THR A 151 -1.87 0.68 -12.34
N SER A 152 -2.06 1.76 -11.63
CA SER A 152 -1.02 2.43 -10.83
C SER A 152 -1.16 2.27 -9.33
N GLY A 153 -2.29 1.88 -8.82
CA GLY A 153 -2.52 1.64 -7.41
C GLY A 153 -3.82 0.88 -7.18
N GLY A 154 -4.07 0.52 -5.94
CA GLY A 154 -5.30 -0.14 -5.52
C GLY A 154 -5.37 -0.30 -4.02
N ALA A 155 -6.54 -0.65 -3.53
CA ALA A 155 -6.84 -0.95 -2.13
C ALA A 155 -7.95 -1.99 -2.03
N VAL A 156 -8.04 -2.66 -0.89
CA VAL A 156 -9.13 -3.58 -0.55
C VAL A 156 -10.04 -2.95 0.50
N ALA A 157 -11.33 -3.17 0.38
CA ALA A 157 -12.31 -2.74 1.39
C ALA A 157 -13.65 -3.44 1.13
N ASP A 158 -14.44 -3.65 2.15
CA ASP A 158 -15.85 -4.03 2.03
C ASP A 158 -16.68 -2.77 1.77
N LEU A 159 -16.91 -2.45 0.49
CA LEU A 159 -17.49 -1.19 0.06
C LEU A 159 -19.01 -1.22 -0.02
N ASP A 160 -19.63 -2.39 0.01
CA ASP A 160 -21.09 -2.53 0.02
C ASP A 160 -21.63 -3.21 1.28
N ASN A 161 -20.74 -3.48 2.26
CA ASN A 161 -21.04 -4.07 3.56
C ASN A 161 -21.70 -5.46 3.44
N ASP A 162 -21.24 -6.26 2.46
CA ASP A 162 -21.72 -7.64 2.27
C ASP A 162 -20.85 -8.69 2.98
N GLY A 163 -19.68 -8.27 3.50
CA GLY A 163 -18.76 -9.08 4.29
C GLY A 163 -17.58 -9.64 3.49
N ASP A 164 -17.50 -9.36 2.21
CA ASP A 164 -16.38 -9.73 1.33
C ASP A 164 -15.51 -8.50 1.02
N LEU A 165 -14.19 -8.68 0.88
CA LEU A 165 -13.31 -7.59 0.49
C LEU A 165 -13.39 -7.33 -1.01
N ASP A 166 -13.87 -6.16 -1.41
CA ASP A 166 -13.81 -5.65 -2.77
C ASP A 166 -12.41 -5.15 -3.12
N LEU A 167 -12.12 -5.01 -4.41
CA LEU A 167 -10.89 -4.42 -4.91
C LEU A 167 -11.16 -3.10 -5.64
N VAL A 168 -10.56 -2.02 -5.16
CA VAL A 168 -10.50 -0.76 -5.89
C VAL A 168 -9.19 -0.66 -6.63
N VAL A 169 -9.23 -0.33 -7.92
CA VAL A 169 -8.03 -0.03 -8.72
C VAL A 169 -8.06 1.39 -9.24
N SER A 170 -6.90 2.05 -9.17
CA SER A 170 -6.68 3.36 -9.77
C SER A 170 -5.73 3.24 -10.96
N ARG A 171 -6.00 4.04 -12.00
CA ARG A 171 -5.26 3.98 -13.25
C ARG A 171 -4.75 5.34 -13.65
N ASN A 172 -3.50 5.39 -14.05
CA ASN A 172 -2.92 6.59 -14.61
C ASN A 172 -3.36 6.75 -16.06
N PHE A 173 -3.70 7.99 -16.43
CA PHE A 173 -4.01 8.33 -17.82
C PHE A 173 -2.72 8.56 -18.61
N ASP A 174 -2.70 7.97 -19.81
CA ASP A 174 -1.88 8.47 -20.91
C ASP A 174 -2.84 8.79 -22.06
N ASP A 175 -2.68 9.93 -22.71
CA ASP A 175 -3.56 10.39 -23.82
C ASP A 175 -3.67 9.39 -24.98
N ASP A 176 -2.76 8.41 -25.03
CA ASP A 176 -2.70 7.37 -26.06
C ASP A 176 -3.48 6.08 -25.71
N MET A 177 -4.05 5.98 -24.50
CA MET A 177 -4.86 4.83 -24.07
C MET A 177 -6.35 5.18 -24.07
N PRO A 178 -7.15 4.61 -24.95
CA PRO A 178 -8.58 4.78 -24.87
C PRO A 178 -9.21 3.89 -23.80
N ALA A 179 -9.96 4.52 -22.91
CA ALA A 179 -11.17 3.98 -22.30
C ALA A 179 -11.09 2.98 -21.15
N ALA A 180 -9.98 2.77 -20.47
CA ALA A 180 -10.09 2.19 -19.13
C ALA A 180 -10.52 3.30 -18.14
N PRO A 181 -11.53 3.07 -17.26
CA PRO A 181 -11.90 4.05 -16.26
C PRO A 181 -10.72 4.32 -15.32
N GLY A 182 -10.51 5.61 -14.94
CA GLY A 182 -9.41 6.03 -14.07
C GLY A 182 -9.48 5.41 -12.67
N VAL A 183 -10.69 5.14 -12.19
CA VAL A 183 -10.97 4.40 -10.96
C VAL A 183 -12.02 3.36 -11.27
N GLN A 184 -11.85 2.15 -10.76
CA GLN A 184 -12.80 1.07 -10.91
C GLN A 184 -12.90 0.25 -9.64
N VAL A 185 -14.11 -0.10 -9.23
CA VAL A 185 -14.37 -1.09 -8.20
C VAL A 185 -14.65 -2.43 -8.86
N LEU A 186 -13.98 -3.45 -8.37
CA LEU A 186 -14.30 -4.85 -8.65
C LEU A 186 -14.96 -5.39 -7.39
N ARG A 187 -16.28 -5.57 -7.49
CA ARG A 187 -17.07 -6.14 -6.41
C ARG A 187 -16.73 -7.61 -6.24
N ASN A 188 -16.58 -8.03 -5.01
CA ASN A 188 -16.41 -9.43 -4.64
C ASN A 188 -17.75 -9.98 -4.13
N ASP A 189 -18.20 -11.08 -4.69
CA ASP A 189 -19.37 -11.84 -4.23
C ASP A 189 -18.93 -13.30 -3.99
N ASP A 190 -18.77 -13.74 -2.75
CA ASP A 190 -18.37 -15.12 -2.41
C ASP A 190 -17.10 -15.57 -3.18
N GLY A 191 -16.08 -14.73 -3.25
CA GLY A 191 -14.84 -14.99 -3.99
C GLY A 191 -14.94 -14.74 -5.50
N GLY A 192 -15.98 -14.08 -6.01
CA GLY A 192 -16.19 -13.73 -7.42
C GLY A 192 -16.01 -12.24 -7.70
N LEU A 193 -14.84 -11.78 -8.20
CA LEU A 193 -14.65 -10.38 -8.57
C LEU A 193 -15.40 -10.03 -9.87
N THR A 194 -16.23 -8.99 -9.82
CA THR A 194 -16.99 -8.45 -10.96
C THR A 194 -16.77 -6.94 -11.08
N ALA A 195 -16.40 -6.48 -12.28
CA ALA A 195 -16.20 -5.06 -12.54
C ALA A 195 -17.55 -4.32 -12.50
N THR A 196 -17.64 -3.25 -11.69
CA THR A 196 -18.82 -2.40 -11.65
C THR A 196 -18.75 -1.33 -12.73
N THR A 197 -19.87 -1.09 -13.45
CA THR A 197 -19.95 -0.09 -14.54
C THR A 197 -20.76 1.15 -14.17
N GLU A 198 -21.59 1.08 -13.13
CA GLU A 198 -22.51 2.15 -12.73
C GLU A 198 -22.18 2.68 -11.32
N SER A 199 -20.92 3.00 -11.10
CA SER A 199 -20.45 3.36 -9.75
C SER A 199 -20.41 4.86 -9.46
N GLY A 200 -20.70 5.73 -10.44
CA GLY A 200 -20.50 7.19 -10.28
C GLY A 200 -19.02 7.60 -10.18
N LEU A 201 -18.10 6.67 -10.32
CA LEU A 201 -16.67 6.92 -10.27
C LEU A 201 -16.19 7.76 -11.46
N PRO A 202 -15.22 8.67 -11.27
CA PRO A 202 -14.73 9.51 -12.35
C PRO A 202 -13.98 8.68 -13.39
N VAL A 203 -14.49 8.65 -14.61
CA VAL A 203 -13.91 7.91 -15.74
C VAL A 203 -12.56 8.50 -16.17
N GLN A 204 -12.36 9.81 -15.97
CA GLN A 204 -11.18 10.54 -16.43
C GLN A 204 -10.34 11.08 -15.27
N LEU A 205 -10.08 10.29 -14.28
CA LEU A 205 -9.14 10.62 -13.23
C LEU A 205 -7.83 9.88 -13.48
N GLY A 206 -6.73 10.61 -13.63
CA GLY A 206 -5.38 10.01 -13.65
C GLY A 206 -4.99 9.53 -12.25
N GLY A 207 -5.61 8.44 -11.79
CA GLY A 207 -5.45 7.94 -10.43
C GLY A 207 -4.07 7.32 -10.17
N ARG A 208 -3.53 7.49 -8.94
CA ARG A 208 -2.26 6.94 -8.51
C ARG A 208 -2.39 5.98 -7.34
N SER A 209 -2.87 6.43 -6.21
CA SER A 209 -3.10 5.63 -5.01
C SER A 209 -4.52 5.85 -4.51
N VAL A 210 -5.01 4.92 -3.69
CA VAL A 210 -6.36 4.96 -3.13
C VAL A 210 -6.26 4.89 -1.61
N GLY A 211 -6.72 5.91 -0.91
CA GLY A 211 -6.97 5.88 0.53
C GLY A 211 -8.41 5.45 0.79
N VAL A 212 -8.62 4.66 1.83
CA VAL A 212 -9.95 4.20 2.25
C VAL A 212 -10.21 4.70 3.67
N LEU A 213 -11.38 5.30 3.89
CA LEU A 213 -11.77 5.85 5.18
C LEU A 213 -13.30 6.04 5.24
N ASP A 214 -13.88 6.04 6.43
CA ASP A 214 -15.27 6.49 6.66
C ASP A 214 -15.21 7.94 7.16
N PHE A 215 -15.17 8.92 6.21
CA PHE A 215 -14.89 10.30 6.59
C PHE A 215 -16.08 11.03 7.22
N ASP A 216 -17.30 10.57 7.03
CA ASP A 216 -18.50 11.20 7.57
C ASP A 216 -19.22 10.35 8.65
N LEU A 217 -18.64 9.22 9.01
CA LEU A 217 -19.13 8.27 10.03
C LEU A 217 -20.54 7.74 9.71
N ASP A 218 -20.84 7.54 8.44
CA ASP A 218 -22.13 6.96 8.04
C ASP A 218 -22.10 5.41 7.98
N GLY A 219 -20.92 4.80 8.21
CA GLY A 219 -20.69 3.36 8.23
C GLY A 219 -20.42 2.76 6.86
N LEU A 220 -20.25 3.58 5.83
CA LEU A 220 -19.79 3.17 4.51
C LEU A 220 -18.37 3.67 4.29
N LEU A 221 -17.53 2.82 3.73
CA LEU A 221 -16.15 3.20 3.45
C LEU A 221 -16.09 4.04 2.16
N ASP A 222 -15.42 5.19 2.27
CA ASP A 222 -15.21 6.18 1.22
C ASP A 222 -13.81 6.06 0.61
N LEU A 223 -13.60 6.73 -0.54
CA LEU A 223 -12.35 6.64 -1.27
C LEU A 223 -11.71 8.02 -1.45
N PHE A 224 -10.45 8.16 -1.06
CA PHE A 224 -9.63 9.30 -1.48
C PHE A 224 -8.66 8.85 -2.57
N VAL A 225 -8.86 9.30 -3.79
CA VAL A 225 -8.03 8.91 -4.93
C VAL A 225 -7.08 10.03 -5.29
N THR A 226 -5.77 9.75 -5.21
CA THR A 226 -4.74 10.71 -5.61
C THR A 226 -4.61 10.79 -7.12
N SER A 227 -4.24 11.97 -7.61
CA SER A 227 -4.01 12.22 -9.04
C SER A 227 -2.80 13.12 -9.23
N ASP A 228 -1.94 12.78 -10.20
CA ASP A 228 -0.80 13.60 -10.61
C ASP A 228 -1.16 14.60 -11.72
N ASP A 229 -2.37 14.57 -12.24
CA ASP A 229 -2.89 15.59 -13.20
C ASP A 229 -3.70 16.69 -12.49
N GLY A 230 -3.47 16.91 -11.21
CA GLY A 230 -3.94 18.08 -10.45
C GLY A 230 -5.40 18.02 -10.02
N GLY A 231 -5.89 16.90 -9.59
CA GLY A 231 -7.26 16.76 -9.15
C GLY A 231 -7.51 15.50 -8.31
N SER A 232 -6.76 15.30 -7.21
CA SER A 232 -7.12 14.26 -6.24
C SER A 232 -8.53 14.49 -5.73
N VAL A 233 -9.32 13.43 -5.56
CA VAL A 233 -10.75 13.53 -5.24
C VAL A 233 -11.10 12.68 -4.01
N LEU A 234 -12.02 13.19 -3.21
CA LEU A 234 -12.72 12.43 -2.18
C LEU A 234 -14.06 11.98 -2.75
N LEU A 235 -14.29 10.69 -2.78
CA LEU A 235 -15.47 10.05 -3.32
C LEU A 235 -16.27 9.46 -2.17
N ARG A 236 -17.42 10.06 -1.88
CA ARG A 236 -18.34 9.56 -0.87
C ARG A 236 -19.09 8.35 -1.39
N ASN A 237 -19.13 7.30 -0.62
CA ASN A 237 -19.95 6.12 -0.88
C ASN A 237 -21.42 6.42 -0.50
N GLU A 238 -22.32 6.30 -1.45
CA GLU A 238 -23.76 6.52 -1.25
C GLU A 238 -24.51 5.19 -1.00
N GLY A 239 -23.77 4.09 -0.83
CA GLY A 239 -24.25 2.73 -0.72
C GLY A 239 -24.46 2.02 -2.06
N GLY A 240 -24.35 0.68 -2.04
CA GLY A 240 -24.50 -0.15 -3.24
C GLY A 240 -23.46 0.14 -4.33
N LEU A 241 -22.23 0.51 -3.92
CA LEU A 241 -21.10 0.85 -4.79
C LEU A 241 -21.34 2.07 -5.70
N VAL A 242 -22.20 3.01 -5.28
CA VAL A 242 -22.42 4.28 -5.95
C VAL A 242 -21.67 5.37 -5.22
N PHE A 243 -20.85 6.13 -5.94
CA PHE A 243 -19.98 7.16 -5.36
C PHE A 243 -20.32 8.56 -5.89
N ALA A 244 -20.12 9.55 -5.05
CA ALA A 244 -20.29 10.97 -5.39
C ALA A 244 -19.04 11.76 -5.01
N ASP A 245 -18.64 12.72 -5.86
CA ASP A 245 -17.54 13.64 -5.55
C ASP A 245 -17.91 14.55 -4.37
N ALA A 246 -17.29 14.32 -3.23
CA ALA A 246 -17.44 15.08 -2.00
C ALA A 246 -16.29 16.08 -1.75
N THR A 247 -15.28 16.17 -2.63
CA THR A 247 -14.05 16.94 -2.44
C THR A 247 -14.32 18.37 -1.94
N ALA A 248 -15.11 19.12 -2.68
CA ALA A 248 -15.41 20.51 -2.32
C ALA A 248 -16.35 20.63 -1.11
N ALA A 249 -17.28 19.67 -0.96
CA ALA A 249 -18.24 19.65 0.16
C ALA A 249 -17.52 19.36 1.50
N ALA A 250 -16.49 18.50 1.45
CA ALA A 250 -15.64 18.18 2.60
C ALA A 250 -14.57 19.24 2.90
N GLY A 251 -14.53 20.36 2.18
CA GLY A 251 -13.56 21.45 2.39
C GLY A 251 -12.18 21.22 1.77
N LEU A 252 -12.03 20.19 0.96
CA LEU A 252 -10.79 19.91 0.25
C LEU A 252 -10.66 20.76 -1.02
N PRO A 253 -9.46 21.29 -1.35
CA PRO A 253 -9.25 22.04 -2.59
C PRO A 253 -9.22 21.12 -3.81
N GLY A 254 -9.71 21.62 -4.95
CA GLY A 254 -9.78 20.84 -6.20
C GLY A 254 -8.48 20.75 -7.00
N ASP A 255 -7.35 21.16 -6.42
CA ASP A 255 -6.03 21.20 -7.07
C ASP A 255 -4.95 20.41 -6.31
N ILE A 256 -5.37 19.39 -5.57
CA ILE A 256 -4.46 18.55 -4.80
C ILE A 256 -3.69 17.64 -5.75
N PHE A 257 -2.40 17.91 -5.95
CA PHE A 257 -1.49 16.99 -6.62
C PHE A 257 -1.12 15.86 -5.67
N GLY A 258 -1.29 14.61 -6.09
CA GLY A 258 -1.00 13.45 -5.26
C GLY A 258 -0.42 12.29 -6.04
N LEU A 259 0.58 11.64 -5.44
CA LEU A 259 1.15 10.36 -5.88
C LEU A 259 0.72 9.24 -4.94
N GLY A 260 1.08 9.35 -3.67
CA GLY A 260 0.65 8.46 -2.60
C GLY A 260 -0.31 9.13 -1.64
N VAL A 261 -0.95 8.33 -0.81
CA VAL A 261 -1.80 8.78 0.29
C VAL A 261 -1.59 7.86 1.49
N ALA A 262 -1.65 8.43 2.67
CA ALA A 262 -1.79 7.70 3.92
C ALA A 262 -2.94 8.31 4.72
N THR A 263 -3.76 7.46 5.29
CA THR A 263 -4.88 7.84 6.18
C THR A 263 -4.58 7.39 7.60
N GLY A 264 -4.99 8.18 8.59
CA GLY A 264 -4.82 7.85 10.00
C GLY A 264 -5.13 9.04 10.89
N ASP A 265 -5.57 8.81 12.12
CA ASP A 265 -5.84 9.83 13.13
C ASP A 265 -4.53 10.39 13.70
N VAL A 266 -3.90 11.31 12.95
CA VAL A 266 -2.67 11.98 13.41
C VAL A 266 -2.99 13.18 14.32
N SER A 267 -4.22 13.66 14.30
CA SER A 267 -4.67 14.75 15.17
C SER A 267 -5.02 14.29 16.58
N GLY A 268 -5.34 13.01 16.75
CA GLY A 268 -5.75 12.42 18.03
C GLY A 268 -7.20 12.74 18.41
N ASP A 269 -8.06 13.09 17.43
CA ASP A 269 -9.46 13.42 17.66
C ASP A 269 -10.41 12.22 17.48
N GLY A 270 -9.87 11.06 17.08
CA GLY A 270 -10.59 9.82 16.83
C GLY A 270 -11.18 9.72 15.42
N LEU A 271 -10.79 10.60 14.49
CA LEU A 271 -11.21 10.59 13.10
C LEU A 271 -10.00 10.55 12.19
N GLN A 272 -10.12 9.85 11.06
CA GLN A 272 -9.01 9.74 10.13
C GLN A 272 -8.69 11.08 9.43
N ASP A 273 -7.41 11.40 9.39
CA ASP A 273 -6.82 12.50 8.63
C ASP A 273 -6.25 11.97 7.31
N ILE A 274 -5.89 12.85 6.38
CA ILE A 274 -5.37 12.50 5.06
C ILE A 274 -4.04 13.20 4.84
N PHE A 275 -2.96 12.44 4.69
CA PHE A 275 -1.68 12.95 4.20
C PHE A 275 -1.51 12.60 2.73
N VAL A 276 -1.29 13.60 1.87
CA VAL A 276 -1.13 13.43 0.43
C VAL A 276 0.33 13.65 0.04
N ALA A 277 1.01 12.56 -0.30
CA ALA A 277 2.36 12.60 -0.85
C ALA A 277 2.35 13.16 -2.29
N GLY A 278 3.35 13.94 -2.64
CA GLY A 278 3.40 14.71 -3.89
C GLY A 278 3.19 16.19 -3.63
N SER A 279 2.01 16.61 -3.23
CA SER A 279 1.77 17.98 -2.72
C SER A 279 2.26 18.17 -1.28
N ASN A 280 2.52 17.10 -0.56
CA ASN A 280 2.98 17.08 0.83
C ASN A 280 2.04 17.87 1.75
N ARG A 281 0.74 17.61 1.59
CA ARG A 281 -0.31 18.32 2.33
C ARG A 281 -0.99 17.38 3.30
N LEU A 282 -1.16 17.86 4.51
CA LEU A 282 -1.95 17.22 5.54
C LEU A 282 -3.32 17.91 5.64
N PHE A 283 -4.38 17.12 5.59
CA PHE A 283 -5.75 17.54 5.82
C PHE A 283 -6.28 16.85 7.06
N VAL A 284 -6.55 17.63 8.07
CA VAL A 284 -7.02 17.14 9.38
C VAL A 284 -8.53 17.15 9.39
N SER A 285 -9.12 16.09 9.90
CA SER A 285 -10.55 16.02 10.18
C SER A 285 -10.98 17.18 11.10
N ASN A 286 -12.12 17.75 10.83
CA ASN A 286 -12.70 18.86 11.60
C ASN A 286 -14.12 18.46 12.08
N GLY A 287 -14.29 17.18 12.34
CA GLY A 287 -15.55 16.51 12.60
C GLY A 287 -16.08 15.77 11.37
N PRO A 288 -17.08 14.89 11.55
CA PRO A 288 -17.59 14.05 10.48
C PRO A 288 -17.96 14.85 9.23
N GLY A 289 -17.45 14.41 8.08
CA GLY A 289 -17.76 14.98 6.77
C GLY A 289 -16.93 16.21 6.38
N SER A 290 -15.92 16.63 7.15
CA SER A 290 -15.15 17.82 6.77
C SER A 290 -13.68 17.78 7.19
N PHE A 291 -12.83 18.44 6.36
CA PHE A 291 -11.40 18.55 6.57
C PHE A 291 -10.95 20.00 6.59
N THR A 292 -9.85 20.25 7.30
CA THR A 292 -9.13 21.52 7.29
C THR A 292 -7.66 21.26 6.95
N ALA A 293 -7.09 22.06 6.05
CA ALA A 293 -5.67 21.95 5.75
C ALA A 293 -4.83 22.36 6.97
N ALA A 294 -3.96 21.47 7.44
CA ALA A 294 -2.98 21.77 8.47
C ALA A 294 -1.80 22.59 7.91
N ASP A 295 -0.96 23.15 8.81
CA ASP A 295 0.31 23.75 8.40
C ASP A 295 1.25 22.64 7.92
N SER A 296 1.41 22.57 6.61
CA SER A 296 2.29 21.59 5.96
C SER A 296 3.70 22.10 5.69
N SER A 297 4.11 23.23 6.30
CA SER A 297 5.40 23.86 6.03
C SER A 297 6.60 22.98 6.40
N VAL A 298 6.45 22.10 7.40
CA VAL A 298 7.48 21.13 7.80
C VAL A 298 7.71 20.07 6.71
N PHE A 299 6.67 19.72 5.94
CA PHE A 299 6.74 18.75 4.87
C PHE A 299 7.24 19.34 3.54
N THR A 300 7.40 20.67 3.49
CA THR A 300 7.89 21.38 2.30
C THR A 300 9.39 21.21 2.20
N TRP A 301 9.80 20.23 1.38
CA TRP A 301 11.20 19.92 1.21
C TRP A 301 11.52 19.62 -0.25
N GLN A 302 12.57 20.26 -0.75
CA GLN A 302 13.09 20.05 -2.09
C GLN A 302 14.58 19.72 -1.99
N PHE A 303 14.93 18.52 -2.44
CA PHE A 303 16.33 18.09 -2.37
C PHE A 303 17.09 18.40 -3.66
N PHE A 304 16.52 18.11 -4.81
CA PHE A 304 17.16 18.28 -6.12
C PHE A 304 16.40 19.22 -7.06
N GLY A 305 15.57 20.10 -6.55
CA GLY A 305 14.77 21.02 -7.34
C GLY A 305 13.35 20.52 -7.61
N GLU A 306 12.73 21.00 -8.70
CA GLU A 306 11.31 20.78 -9.00
C GLU A 306 10.95 19.32 -9.38
N GLU A 307 11.96 18.46 -9.57
CA GLU A 307 11.76 17.06 -10.02
C GLU A 307 11.90 16.03 -8.90
N ASP A 308 12.15 16.45 -7.67
CA ASP A 308 12.19 15.58 -6.50
C ASP A 308 10.81 15.55 -5.84
N LEU A 309 10.17 14.37 -5.86
CA LEU A 309 8.79 14.18 -5.42
C LEU A 309 8.74 13.18 -4.26
N ILE A 310 8.06 13.55 -3.19
CA ILE A 310 7.57 12.59 -2.21
C ILE A 310 6.48 11.76 -2.91
N SER A 311 6.61 10.44 -2.88
CA SER A 311 5.71 9.55 -3.62
C SER A 311 4.91 8.62 -2.73
N GLY A 312 5.49 8.10 -1.65
CA GLY A 312 4.81 7.24 -0.68
C GLY A 312 4.81 7.84 0.71
N ALA A 313 3.87 7.41 1.52
CA ALA A 313 3.78 7.76 2.93
C ALA A 313 3.29 6.56 3.74
N SER A 314 3.74 6.47 5.00
CA SER A 314 3.29 5.49 5.99
C SER A 314 3.09 6.19 7.32
N ILE A 315 2.07 5.77 8.07
CA ILE A 315 1.68 6.35 9.35
C ILE A 315 1.74 5.25 10.42
N ALA A 316 2.50 5.48 11.50
CA ALA A 316 2.56 4.61 12.68
C ALA A 316 3.16 5.37 13.86
N ASP A 317 2.92 4.90 15.09
CA ASP A 317 3.59 5.37 16.31
C ASP A 317 4.98 4.73 16.39
N VAL A 318 6.04 5.48 16.04
CA VAL A 318 7.41 4.95 15.99
C VAL A 318 8.20 5.12 17.30
N ASN A 319 7.69 5.93 18.22
CA ASN A 319 8.39 6.23 19.48
C ASN A 319 7.58 5.82 20.72
N ARG A 320 6.43 5.15 20.55
CA ARG A 320 5.53 4.66 21.59
C ARG A 320 4.99 5.77 22.51
N ASP A 321 4.80 6.97 21.97
CA ASP A 321 4.17 8.07 22.70
C ASP A 321 2.65 8.12 22.50
N GLY A 322 2.11 7.25 21.66
CA GLY A 322 0.69 7.13 21.34
C GLY A 322 0.21 8.09 20.26
N LEU A 323 1.07 8.92 19.69
CA LEU A 323 0.78 9.76 18.53
C LEU A 323 1.24 9.05 17.25
N LEU A 324 0.50 9.22 16.18
CA LEU A 324 0.88 8.64 14.90
C LEU A 324 1.83 9.57 14.15
N ASP A 325 3.00 9.05 13.78
CA ASP A 325 4.07 9.72 13.05
C ASP A 325 3.98 9.45 11.55
N ILE A 326 4.71 10.22 10.73
CA ILE A 326 4.67 10.10 9.27
C ILE A 326 6.07 9.84 8.73
N ALA A 327 6.22 8.73 7.99
CA ALA A 327 7.38 8.47 7.14
C ALA A 327 7.05 8.70 5.67
N VAL A 328 8.00 9.22 4.88
CA VAL A 328 7.80 9.46 3.45
C VAL A 328 8.96 8.93 2.60
N GLY A 329 8.59 8.37 1.45
CA GLY A 329 9.51 7.88 0.45
C GLY A 329 9.62 8.83 -0.75
N HIS A 330 10.71 8.70 -1.50
CA HIS A 330 11.07 9.60 -2.58
C HIS A 330 11.16 8.92 -3.93
N HIS A 331 10.56 9.55 -4.90
CA HIS A 331 10.79 9.30 -6.31
C HIS A 331 11.53 10.52 -6.88
N PHE A 332 12.74 10.34 -7.40
CA PHE A 332 13.48 11.40 -8.05
C PHE A 332 13.74 11.08 -9.53
N ASN A 333 13.88 12.11 -10.35
CA ASN A 333 14.19 11.93 -11.75
C ASN A 333 15.66 11.47 -11.95
N SER A 334 15.93 10.80 -13.05
CA SER A 334 17.25 10.28 -13.45
C SER A 334 18.34 11.35 -13.69
N THR A 335 17.99 12.64 -13.56
CA THR A 335 18.93 13.76 -13.62
C THR A 335 19.71 14.00 -12.33
N VAL A 336 19.41 13.24 -11.28
CA VAL A 336 20.20 13.27 -10.06
C VAL A 336 21.60 12.76 -10.38
N ASP A 337 22.62 13.55 -10.05
CA ASP A 337 24.03 13.19 -10.29
C ASP A 337 24.34 11.80 -9.71
N GLU A 338 25.07 10.98 -10.48
CA GLU A 338 25.54 9.68 -10.02
C GLU A 338 26.25 9.82 -8.66
N GLY A 339 25.72 9.16 -7.64
CA GLY A 339 26.23 9.21 -6.28
C GLY A 339 25.49 10.19 -5.34
N ALA A 340 24.46 10.87 -5.80
CA ALA A 340 23.56 11.57 -4.89
C ALA A 340 22.75 10.55 -4.07
N SER A 341 22.49 10.92 -2.84
CA SER A 341 21.82 10.07 -1.85
C SER A 341 20.55 10.80 -1.39
N VAL A 342 19.40 10.17 -1.53
CA VAL A 342 18.10 10.75 -1.19
C VAL A 342 17.60 10.11 0.10
N PRO A 343 17.42 10.86 1.20
CA PRO A 343 16.91 10.29 2.44
C PRO A 343 15.42 10.01 2.31
N VAL A 344 15.00 8.88 2.87
CA VAL A 344 13.64 8.74 3.37
C VAL A 344 13.49 9.68 4.56
N ARG A 345 12.31 10.23 4.81
CA ARG A 345 12.13 11.19 5.90
C ARG A 345 11.16 10.68 6.94
N LEU A 346 11.42 11.12 8.17
CA LEU A 346 10.57 10.81 9.32
C LEU A 346 10.20 12.12 10.01
N TYR A 347 8.90 12.29 10.23
CA TYR A 347 8.29 13.40 10.92
C TYR A 347 7.59 12.90 12.16
N LEU A 348 8.11 13.27 13.35
CA LEU A 348 7.44 12.96 14.61
C LEU A 348 6.30 13.92 14.86
N ASN A 349 5.18 13.35 15.24
CA ASN A 349 4.03 14.09 15.74
C ASN A 349 4.31 14.63 17.14
N ARG A 350 4.10 15.93 17.35
CA ARG A 350 4.32 16.60 18.65
C ARG A 350 3.01 17.00 19.34
N GLY A 351 1.89 16.50 18.82
CA GLY A 351 0.55 16.91 19.26
C GLY A 351 0.15 18.28 18.68
N ASP A 352 -1.11 18.64 18.87
CA ASP A 352 -1.70 19.88 18.37
C ASP A 352 -1.47 20.10 16.85
N ASN A 353 -1.42 19.01 16.06
CA ASN A 353 -1.09 18.98 14.62
C ASN A 353 0.32 19.52 14.28
N GLY A 354 1.22 19.56 15.24
CA GLY A 354 2.61 19.94 15.06
C GLY A 354 3.49 18.73 14.72
N PHE A 355 4.31 18.85 13.67
CA PHE A 355 5.28 17.83 13.30
C PHE A 355 6.70 18.37 13.33
N GLU A 356 7.67 17.50 13.63
CA GLU A 356 9.09 17.78 13.62
C GLU A 356 9.82 16.84 12.68
N ASP A 357 10.61 17.38 11.73
CA ASP A 357 11.51 16.58 10.90
C ASP A 357 12.69 16.10 11.74
N VAL A 358 12.70 14.81 12.05
CA VAL A 358 13.77 14.16 12.85
C VAL A 358 14.69 13.29 12.01
N THR A 359 14.61 13.32 10.70
CA THR A 359 15.35 12.47 9.77
C THR A 359 16.84 12.37 10.10
N GLU A 360 17.52 13.52 10.27
CA GLU A 360 18.95 13.53 10.59
C GLU A 360 19.21 13.02 12.01
N ALA A 361 18.40 13.43 12.98
CA ALA A 361 18.53 13.02 14.38
C ALA A 361 18.26 11.52 14.58
N ALA A 362 17.36 10.96 13.78
CA ALA A 362 17.04 9.54 13.75
C ALA A 362 18.11 8.69 13.03
N GLY A 363 19.13 9.31 12.42
CA GLY A 363 20.18 8.58 11.71
C GLY A 363 19.77 8.05 10.33
N LEU A 364 18.66 8.54 9.77
CA LEU A 364 18.18 8.15 8.45
C LEU A 364 19.07 8.79 7.37
N VAL A 365 19.99 8.00 6.86
CA VAL A 365 20.88 8.41 5.77
C VAL A 365 20.20 8.19 4.43
N GLY A 366 20.62 8.95 3.41
CA GLY A 366 20.08 8.78 2.08
C GLY A 366 20.49 7.46 1.43
N LEU A 367 19.59 6.91 0.64
CA LEU A 367 19.86 5.77 -0.22
C LEU A 367 20.42 6.26 -1.57
N PRO A 368 21.35 5.52 -2.19
CA PRO A 368 21.92 5.88 -3.49
C PRO A 368 20.99 5.46 -4.65
N THR A 369 19.69 5.31 -4.40
CA THR A 369 18.65 4.95 -5.35
C THR A 369 17.30 5.51 -4.89
N LYS A 370 16.28 5.41 -5.74
CA LYS A 370 14.90 5.73 -5.39
C LYS A 370 14.38 4.80 -4.29
N GLY A 371 13.53 5.32 -3.44
CA GLY A 371 12.73 4.55 -2.48
C GLY A 371 11.31 5.12 -2.48
N PRO A 372 10.51 4.87 -3.54
CA PRO A 372 9.20 5.50 -3.67
C PRO A 372 8.20 5.01 -2.64
N HIS A 373 8.26 3.76 -2.26
CA HIS A 373 7.41 3.14 -1.26
C HIS A 373 8.14 3.04 0.07
N VAL A 374 7.44 3.30 1.15
CA VAL A 374 7.92 3.15 2.53
C VAL A 374 6.82 2.55 3.40
N GLU A 375 7.22 1.75 4.38
CA GLU A 375 6.36 1.25 5.45
C GLU A 375 7.06 1.37 6.80
N LEU A 376 6.27 1.62 7.84
CA LEU A 376 6.69 1.56 9.23
C LEU A 376 6.13 0.26 9.82
N ASN A 377 6.91 -0.81 9.81
CA ASN A 377 6.53 -2.14 10.27
C ASN A 377 7.65 -2.78 11.07
N ASP A 378 7.28 -3.57 12.07
CA ASP A 378 8.21 -4.32 12.91
C ASP A 378 8.59 -5.62 12.21
N MET A 379 9.77 -5.64 11.57
CA MET A 379 10.21 -6.75 10.72
C MET A 379 10.92 -7.86 11.48
N ASP A 380 11.36 -7.62 12.72
CA ASP A 380 12.00 -8.62 13.56
C ASP A 380 11.24 -8.89 14.88
N ASN A 381 10.04 -8.33 15.00
CA ASN A 381 9.15 -8.50 16.14
C ASN A 381 9.77 -8.11 17.49
N ASP A 382 10.69 -7.14 17.50
CA ASP A 382 11.32 -6.65 18.73
C ASP A 382 10.44 -5.63 19.49
N GLY A 383 9.31 -5.26 18.88
CA GLY A 383 8.31 -4.35 19.40
C GLY A 383 8.51 -2.90 18.92
N TRP A 384 9.50 -2.62 18.07
CA TRP A 384 9.75 -1.31 17.50
C TRP A 384 9.56 -1.30 15.98
N PRO A 385 8.79 -0.37 15.42
CA PRO A 385 8.63 -0.30 13.98
C PRO A 385 9.93 0.05 13.26
N ASP A 386 10.38 -0.80 12.35
CA ASP A 386 11.44 -0.52 11.39
C ASP A 386 10.94 0.37 10.27
N LEU A 387 11.86 1.02 9.55
CA LEU A 387 11.51 1.73 8.34
C LEU A 387 11.93 0.91 7.12
N VAL A 388 10.93 0.33 6.47
CA VAL A 388 11.07 -0.49 5.27
C VAL A 388 11.07 0.41 4.04
N THR A 389 11.94 0.12 3.08
CA THR A 389 11.99 0.83 1.79
C THR A 389 11.96 -0.15 0.62
N THR A 390 11.64 0.33 -0.56
CA THR A 390 11.70 -0.47 -1.80
C THR A 390 13.03 -0.36 -2.53
N ALA A 391 14.11 -0.18 -1.80
CA ALA A 391 15.45 -0.40 -2.30
C ALA A 391 15.97 -1.78 -1.85
N SER A 392 16.85 -2.39 -2.63
CA SER A 392 17.50 -3.65 -2.27
C SER A 392 18.91 -3.73 -2.86
N ALA A 393 19.69 -4.71 -2.42
CA ALA A 393 20.90 -5.11 -3.14
C ALA A 393 20.55 -5.52 -4.58
N ALA A 394 21.50 -5.37 -5.51
CA ALA A 394 21.28 -5.63 -6.93
C ALA A 394 20.83 -7.07 -7.25
N ASP A 395 21.14 -8.01 -6.38
CA ASP A 395 20.68 -9.41 -6.47
C ASP A 395 19.26 -9.64 -5.92
N GLY A 396 18.60 -8.57 -5.41
CA GLY A 396 17.26 -8.66 -4.82
C GLY A 396 17.19 -9.39 -3.47
N THR A 397 18.32 -9.87 -2.93
CA THR A 397 18.31 -10.75 -1.77
C THR A 397 18.30 -10.02 -0.43
N ARG A 398 18.53 -8.72 -0.43
CA ARG A 398 18.61 -7.90 0.79
C ARG A 398 17.86 -6.59 0.60
N PRO A 399 16.57 -6.53 1.03
CA PRO A 399 15.82 -5.29 1.11
C PRO A 399 16.53 -4.25 1.99
N ALA A 400 16.41 -2.99 1.65
CA ALA A 400 16.97 -1.90 2.43
C ALA A 400 15.97 -1.53 3.54
N ILE A 401 16.24 -2.05 4.73
CA ILE A 401 15.45 -1.78 5.95
C ILE A 401 16.34 -1.00 6.91
N PHE A 402 15.82 0.10 7.41
CA PHE A 402 16.42 0.82 8.52
C PHE A 402 15.88 0.23 9.81
N HIS A 403 16.70 -0.57 10.47
CA HIS A 403 16.31 -1.27 11.70
C HIS A 403 16.30 -0.30 12.88
N HIS A 404 15.21 -0.29 13.64
CA HIS A 404 15.03 0.55 14.82
C HIS A 404 15.97 0.11 15.94
N GLN A 405 16.67 1.08 16.58
CA GLN A 405 17.70 0.83 17.60
C GLN A 405 17.30 1.38 18.99
N GLY A 406 16.01 1.64 19.20
CA GLY A 406 15.53 2.31 20.41
C GLY A 406 15.55 3.83 20.29
N LEU A 407 15.28 4.50 21.40
CA LEU A 407 15.11 5.95 21.47
C LEU A 407 16.35 6.65 22.01
N ASN A 408 16.67 7.82 21.46
CA ASN A 408 17.55 8.81 22.05
C ASN A 408 16.71 10.00 22.55
N GLY A 409 16.35 9.96 23.82
CA GLY A 409 15.29 10.84 24.37
C GLY A 409 13.92 10.33 23.92
N ASP A 410 13.22 11.09 23.10
CA ASP A 410 11.95 10.76 22.44
C ASP A 410 12.08 10.58 20.92
N VAL A 411 13.29 10.66 20.38
CA VAL A 411 13.59 10.50 18.96
C VAL A 411 14.03 9.05 18.69
N PRO A 412 13.37 8.33 17.77
CA PRO A 412 13.81 7.01 17.36
C PRO A 412 15.17 7.08 16.68
N THR A 413 15.96 6.02 16.82
CA THR A 413 17.25 5.90 16.13
C THR A 413 17.25 4.66 15.27
N PHE A 414 17.83 4.76 14.08
CA PHE A 414 17.84 3.66 13.12
C PHE A 414 19.27 3.33 12.69
N SER A 415 19.56 2.05 12.48
CA SER A 415 20.76 1.63 11.77
C SER A 415 20.54 1.70 10.27
N ALA A 416 21.54 2.22 9.55
CA ALA A 416 21.48 2.23 8.09
C ALA A 416 21.60 0.81 7.53
N PRO A 417 20.88 0.49 6.42
CA PRO A 417 21.02 -0.79 5.76
C PRO A 417 22.44 -0.95 5.19
N GLU A 418 23.05 -2.11 5.44
CA GLU A 418 24.42 -2.41 5.05
C GLU A 418 24.49 -3.29 3.80
N GLY A 419 25.61 -3.22 3.09
CA GLY A 419 25.95 -4.18 2.03
C GLY A 419 25.07 -4.10 0.80
N LEU A 420 24.40 -3.00 0.53
CA LEU A 420 23.54 -2.83 -0.65
C LEU A 420 24.35 -2.82 -1.97
N GLY A 421 25.59 -2.35 -1.93
CA GLY A 421 26.47 -2.28 -3.09
C GLY A 421 25.97 -1.28 -4.15
N ASN A 422 25.52 -1.79 -5.28
CA ASN A 422 24.83 -1.03 -6.33
C ASN A 422 23.34 -1.37 -6.22
N PRO A 423 22.54 -0.60 -5.47
CA PRO A 423 21.19 -0.99 -5.15
C PRO A 423 20.23 -0.85 -6.33
N GLN A 424 19.22 -1.72 -6.34
CA GLN A 424 18.07 -1.65 -7.20
C GLN A 424 16.91 -1.00 -6.45
N TYR A 425 16.02 -0.28 -7.13
CA TYR A 425 14.76 0.15 -6.58
C TYR A 425 13.60 -0.65 -7.17
N TRP A 426 12.52 -0.75 -6.40
CA TRP A 426 11.27 -1.37 -6.79
C TRP A 426 10.14 -0.35 -6.67
N VAL A 427 9.14 -0.45 -7.51
CA VAL A 427 8.08 0.56 -7.57
C VAL A 427 7.20 0.53 -6.32
N ALA A 428 6.83 -0.66 -5.88
CA ALA A 428 6.04 -0.90 -4.68
C ALA A 428 6.60 -2.12 -3.94
N GLY A 429 6.22 -2.29 -2.68
CA GLY A 429 6.70 -3.39 -1.87
C GLY A 429 5.84 -3.60 -0.63
N PRO A 430 4.53 -3.91 -0.79
CA PRO A 430 3.67 -4.12 0.37
C PRO A 430 4.08 -5.37 1.14
N SER A 431 4.01 -5.25 2.47
CA SER A 431 4.25 -6.36 3.39
C SER A 431 2.97 -7.12 3.73
N ALA A 432 3.12 -8.41 4.02
CA ALA A 432 2.09 -9.28 4.60
C ALA A 432 2.74 -10.52 5.22
N ASP A 433 2.13 -11.13 6.23
CA ASP A 433 2.51 -12.47 6.70
C ASP A 433 1.91 -13.53 5.77
N VAL A 434 2.66 -13.87 4.71
CA VAL A 434 2.16 -14.72 3.60
C VAL A 434 2.04 -16.18 4.00
N ASP A 435 2.94 -16.68 4.85
CA ASP A 435 2.93 -18.08 5.28
C ASP A 435 2.41 -18.27 6.71
N ARG A 436 1.93 -17.20 7.34
CA ARG A 436 1.28 -17.17 8.66
C ARG A 436 2.21 -17.62 9.78
N ASP A 437 3.46 -17.22 9.70
CA ASP A 437 4.46 -17.53 10.70
C ASP A 437 4.73 -16.36 11.67
N GLY A 438 3.97 -15.25 11.52
CA GLY A 438 4.01 -14.05 12.34
C GLY A 438 5.14 -13.10 11.97
N ARG A 439 5.77 -13.29 10.85
CA ARG A 439 6.76 -12.38 10.29
C ARG A 439 6.26 -11.77 8.99
N LEU A 440 6.42 -10.48 8.85
CA LEU A 440 6.01 -9.79 7.64
C LEU A 440 7.00 -10.06 6.50
N ASP A 441 6.49 -10.62 5.41
CA ASP A 441 7.19 -10.81 4.14
C ASP A 441 7.04 -9.58 3.25
N LEU A 442 7.86 -9.44 2.20
CA LEU A 442 7.81 -8.33 1.26
C LEU A 442 7.56 -8.83 -0.16
N PHE A 443 6.64 -8.19 -0.88
CA PHE A 443 6.48 -8.41 -2.31
C PHE A 443 7.02 -7.21 -3.10
N LEU A 444 8.21 -7.34 -3.65
CA LEU A 444 8.91 -6.29 -4.39
C LEU A 444 8.46 -6.26 -5.85
N VAL A 445 7.80 -5.18 -6.26
CA VAL A 445 7.19 -5.02 -7.58
C VAL A 445 8.21 -4.49 -8.58
N GLU A 446 8.52 -5.30 -9.59
CA GLU A 446 9.43 -4.94 -10.66
C GLU A 446 8.73 -4.21 -11.80
N PHE A 447 9.32 -3.11 -12.17
CA PHE A 447 8.87 -2.24 -13.25
C PHE A 447 9.42 -2.66 -14.63
N ASP A 448 10.61 -3.24 -14.71
CA ASP A 448 11.19 -3.73 -15.96
C ASP A 448 10.73 -5.18 -16.24
N PRO A 449 9.94 -5.43 -17.31
CA PRO A 449 9.46 -6.78 -17.62
C PRO A 449 10.58 -7.81 -17.86
N SER A 450 11.82 -7.36 -18.08
CA SER A 450 12.98 -8.26 -18.24
C SER A 450 13.44 -8.88 -16.91
N LEU A 451 13.00 -8.35 -15.79
CA LEU A 451 13.30 -8.82 -14.45
C LEU A 451 12.02 -9.35 -13.75
N PRO A 452 12.13 -10.27 -12.79
CA PRO A 452 10.97 -10.73 -12.01
C PRO A 452 10.64 -9.77 -10.87
N SER A 453 9.37 -9.60 -10.52
CA SER A 453 8.97 -9.20 -9.18
C SER A 453 9.33 -10.30 -8.20
N LEU A 454 9.61 -9.96 -6.93
CA LEU A 454 10.14 -10.92 -5.95
C LEU A 454 9.24 -11.01 -4.72
N LEU A 455 8.95 -12.24 -4.28
CA LEU A 455 8.43 -12.52 -2.95
C LEU A 455 9.60 -12.85 -2.02
N MET A 456 9.89 -11.93 -1.13
CA MET A 456 10.96 -12.00 -0.16
C MET A 456 10.39 -12.48 1.19
N ARG A 457 10.59 -13.76 1.49
CA ARG A 457 10.19 -14.32 2.77
C ARG A 457 11.12 -13.88 3.88
N ASN A 458 10.55 -13.43 4.98
CA ASN A 458 11.28 -13.03 6.17
C ASN A 458 11.71 -14.28 6.97
N GLU A 459 13.01 -14.49 7.05
CA GLU A 459 13.64 -15.62 7.78
C GLU A 459 14.25 -15.17 9.11
N THR A 460 13.90 -13.98 9.58
CA THR A 460 14.45 -13.41 10.79
C THR A 460 14.06 -14.27 12.01
N SER A 461 15.03 -14.56 12.86
CA SER A 461 14.73 -15.15 14.17
C SER A 461 14.20 -14.04 15.06
N SER A 462 12.90 -14.00 15.25
CA SER A 462 12.18 -12.85 15.78
C SER A 462 11.67 -13.05 17.20
N GLY A 463 11.21 -11.96 17.83
CA GLY A 463 10.44 -11.96 19.07
C GLY A 463 9.04 -12.55 18.94
N HIS A 464 8.25 -12.45 20.00
CA HIS A 464 6.82 -12.75 19.98
C HIS A 464 6.08 -11.69 19.16
N TRP A 465 4.87 -12.00 18.71
CA TRP A 465 4.09 -11.15 17.85
C TRP A 465 2.58 -11.24 18.12
N LEU A 466 1.82 -10.29 17.57
CA LEU A 466 0.37 -10.29 17.55
C LEU A 466 -0.13 -9.60 16.29
N GLU A 467 -0.99 -10.27 15.56
CA GLU A 467 -1.80 -9.64 14.53
C GLU A 467 -3.22 -9.43 15.02
N VAL A 468 -3.76 -8.25 14.74
CA VAL A 468 -5.12 -7.87 15.14
C VAL A 468 -5.93 -7.52 13.92
N ALA A 469 -7.02 -8.24 13.71
CA ALA A 469 -8.01 -8.01 12.69
C ALA A 469 -9.39 -7.79 13.30
N VAL A 470 -10.23 -7.03 12.61
CA VAL A 470 -11.64 -6.82 12.98
C VAL A 470 -12.52 -7.48 11.92
N GLY A 471 -13.64 -8.04 12.35
CA GLY A 471 -14.53 -8.77 11.46
C GLY A 471 -15.28 -7.91 10.44
N PRO A 472 -15.85 -8.54 9.40
CA PRO A 472 -16.55 -7.84 8.33
C PRO A 472 -17.76 -7.05 8.82
N GLU A 473 -18.42 -7.46 9.91
CA GLU A 473 -19.53 -6.73 10.52
C GLU A 473 -19.17 -5.33 11.04
N HIS A 474 -17.90 -4.99 11.02
CA HIS A 474 -17.32 -3.70 11.36
C HIS A 474 -16.44 -3.14 10.23
N GLY A 475 -16.71 -3.48 8.97
CA GLY A 475 -15.94 -3.03 7.81
C GLY A 475 -14.47 -3.43 7.88
N PHE A 476 -14.17 -4.61 8.41
CA PHE A 476 -12.80 -5.11 8.66
C PHE A 476 -11.94 -4.20 9.53
N GLY A 477 -12.56 -3.26 10.26
CA GLY A 477 -11.88 -2.36 11.18
C GLY A 477 -11.06 -1.27 10.52
N ILE A 478 -11.26 -0.98 9.26
CA ILE A 478 -10.55 0.13 8.59
C ILE A 478 -10.84 1.43 9.35
N GLY A 479 -9.77 2.13 9.74
CA GLY A 479 -9.83 3.31 10.60
C GLY A 479 -9.87 3.01 12.10
N TRP A 480 -9.94 1.74 12.52
CA TRP A 480 -9.88 1.43 13.96
C TRP A 480 -8.47 1.57 14.48
N ARG A 481 -8.35 2.24 15.62
CA ARG A 481 -7.11 2.31 16.37
C ARG A 481 -6.93 1.08 17.23
N VAL A 482 -5.76 0.47 17.16
CA VAL A 482 -5.32 -0.67 17.97
C VAL A 482 -4.16 -0.22 18.85
N GLU A 483 -4.28 -0.37 20.16
CA GLU A 483 -3.20 -0.16 21.11
C GLU A 483 -2.85 -1.47 21.80
N VAL A 484 -1.57 -1.75 21.91
CA VAL A 484 -1.05 -2.92 22.61
C VAL A 484 -0.23 -2.44 23.80
N HIS A 485 -0.52 -3.01 24.98
CA HIS A 485 0.09 -2.62 26.25
C HIS A 485 0.71 -3.83 26.94
N GLU A 486 1.76 -3.61 27.73
CA GLU A 486 2.17 -4.57 28.74
C GLU A 486 1.00 -4.86 29.69
N PRO A 487 0.88 -6.06 30.27
CA PRO A 487 -0.23 -6.37 31.18
C PRO A 487 -0.37 -5.36 32.31
N GLY A 488 -1.43 -4.55 32.26
CA GLY A 488 -1.69 -3.44 33.19
C GLY A 488 -0.63 -2.34 33.18
N GLY A 489 0.12 -2.18 32.11
CA GLY A 489 1.33 -1.35 32.05
C GLY A 489 1.43 -0.38 30.89
N ALA A 490 2.66 -0.23 30.38
CA ALA A 490 3.03 0.76 29.37
C ALA A 490 2.52 0.40 27.99
N LEU A 491 2.33 1.41 27.14
CA LEU A 491 2.07 1.26 25.72
C LEU A 491 3.29 0.62 25.05
N ILE A 492 3.07 -0.44 24.28
CA ILE A 492 4.06 -1.09 23.43
C ILE A 492 4.01 -0.48 22.03
N GLY A 493 2.82 -0.19 21.52
CA GLY A 493 2.63 0.44 20.22
C GLY A 493 1.17 0.77 19.97
N ALA A 494 0.96 1.75 19.10
CA ALA A 494 -0.34 2.12 18.56
C ALA A 494 -0.30 2.09 17.03
N ARG A 495 -1.33 1.50 16.43
CA ARG A 495 -1.54 1.48 14.98
C ARG A 495 -2.99 1.74 14.66
N GLU A 496 -3.23 2.21 13.47
CA GLU A 496 -4.55 2.20 12.87
C GLU A 496 -4.61 1.12 11.80
N ILE A 497 -5.73 0.38 11.75
CA ILE A 497 -5.95 -0.58 10.67
C ILE A 497 -6.18 0.22 9.39
N THR A 498 -5.26 0.12 8.47
CA THR A 498 -5.30 0.80 7.16
C THR A 498 -5.04 -0.20 6.05
N VAL A 499 -5.54 0.10 4.86
CA VAL A 499 -5.36 -0.73 3.65
C VAL A 499 -4.48 -0.07 2.61
N THR A 500 -3.92 1.10 2.93
CA THR A 500 -3.05 1.85 2.01
C THR A 500 -1.80 2.30 2.75
N GLN A 501 -0.65 1.87 2.27
CA GLN A 501 0.66 2.30 2.76
C GLN A 501 1.63 2.52 1.60
N GLY A 502 2.55 3.43 1.80
CA GLY A 502 3.63 3.69 0.86
C GLY A 502 3.15 4.27 -0.48
N TYR A 503 3.60 3.68 -1.57
CA TYR A 503 3.31 4.12 -2.94
C TYR A 503 2.82 2.94 -3.78
N SER A 504 1.71 3.13 -4.47
CA SER A 504 1.14 2.13 -5.40
C SER A 504 0.86 0.76 -4.76
N ALA A 505 0.66 0.72 -3.46
CA ALA A 505 0.49 -0.50 -2.69
C ALA A 505 -0.75 -0.47 -1.81
N GLY A 506 -1.36 -1.63 -1.66
CA GLY A 506 -2.41 -1.89 -0.69
C GLY A 506 -2.01 -3.05 0.22
N VAL A 507 -2.42 -2.99 1.47
CA VAL A 507 -2.16 -4.01 2.49
C VAL A 507 -3.48 -4.58 3.00
N ALA A 508 -3.42 -5.79 3.57
CA ALA A 508 -4.58 -6.37 4.22
C ALA A 508 -5.00 -5.54 5.46
N PRO A 509 -6.29 -5.50 5.82
CA PRO A 509 -6.78 -4.75 6.98
C PRO A 509 -6.41 -5.45 8.30
N ILE A 510 -5.13 -5.47 8.62
CA ILE A 510 -4.54 -6.13 9.79
C ILE A 510 -3.53 -5.18 10.43
N ALA A 511 -3.57 -5.07 11.76
CA ALA A 511 -2.54 -4.39 12.54
C ALA A 511 -1.55 -5.42 13.10
N HIS A 512 -0.29 -5.35 12.68
CA HIS A 512 0.78 -6.22 13.16
C HIS A 512 1.60 -5.53 14.25
N PHE A 513 1.95 -6.27 15.30
CA PHE A 513 2.78 -5.84 16.42
C PHE A 513 3.82 -6.89 16.77
N GLY A 514 5.07 -6.52 16.79
CA GLY A 514 6.09 -7.27 17.51
C GLY A 514 5.95 -7.05 19.01
N LEU A 515 6.26 -8.05 19.80
CA LEU A 515 6.09 -8.05 21.24
C LEU A 515 7.40 -8.32 22.00
N GLY A 516 8.51 -8.54 21.29
CA GLY A 516 9.80 -8.89 21.89
C GLY A 516 9.69 -10.16 22.73
N GLU A 517 9.96 -10.06 24.02
CA GLU A 517 9.94 -11.18 24.97
C GLU A 517 8.56 -11.39 25.65
N LEU A 518 7.56 -10.57 25.35
CA LEU A 518 6.26 -10.61 26.00
C LEU A 518 5.40 -11.74 25.45
N GLN A 519 4.87 -12.57 26.35
CA GLN A 519 4.03 -13.72 26.02
C GLN A 519 2.53 -13.45 26.17
N GLU A 520 2.17 -12.31 26.73
CA GLU A 520 0.80 -11.87 26.98
C GLU A 520 0.78 -10.34 26.98
N VAL A 521 -0.27 -9.74 26.43
CA VAL A 521 -0.46 -8.29 26.35
C VAL A 521 -1.92 -7.92 26.62
N ASP A 522 -2.17 -6.64 26.91
CA ASP A 522 -3.52 -6.08 26.92
C ASP A 522 -3.72 -5.33 25.59
N VAL A 523 -4.85 -5.58 24.93
CA VAL A 523 -5.20 -4.94 23.65
C VAL A 523 -6.37 -4.01 23.86
N ARG A 524 -6.28 -2.81 23.30
CA ARG A 524 -7.38 -1.85 23.25
C ARG A 524 -7.73 -1.55 21.81
N LEU A 525 -9.02 -1.66 21.47
CA LEU A 525 -9.56 -1.33 20.16
C LEU A 525 -10.45 -0.10 20.30
N VAL A 526 -10.34 0.83 19.37
CA VAL A 526 -11.17 2.05 19.32
C VAL A 526 -11.64 2.26 17.89
N ALA A 527 -12.95 2.14 17.67
CA ALA A 527 -13.55 2.50 16.39
C ALA A 527 -13.52 4.02 16.18
N PRO A 528 -13.50 4.55 14.95
CA PRO A 528 -13.63 5.98 14.71
C PRO A 528 -14.82 6.59 15.44
N GLY A 529 -14.58 7.61 16.28
CA GLY A 529 -15.61 8.23 17.12
C GLY A 529 -16.26 7.31 18.18
N GLY A 530 -15.74 6.09 18.38
CA GLY A 530 -16.31 5.07 19.27
C GLY A 530 -15.72 5.07 20.68
N GLU A 531 -16.28 4.22 21.53
CA GLU A 531 -15.76 3.99 22.89
C GLU A 531 -14.72 2.86 22.86
N PRO A 532 -13.68 2.91 23.70
CA PRO A 532 -12.66 1.88 23.77
C PRO A 532 -13.20 0.50 24.18
N ILE A 533 -12.68 -0.53 23.56
CA ILE A 533 -12.93 -1.94 23.89
C ILE A 533 -11.62 -2.53 24.40
N ASP A 534 -11.60 -2.91 25.69
CA ASP A 534 -10.42 -3.48 26.32
C ASP A 534 -10.47 -5.01 26.30
N LEU A 535 -9.44 -5.63 25.79
CA LEU A 535 -9.22 -7.09 25.74
C LEU A 535 -7.98 -7.42 26.58
N PRO A 536 -8.14 -7.77 27.87
CA PRO A 536 -7.01 -8.06 28.74
C PRO A 536 -6.46 -9.47 28.52
N SER A 537 -5.18 -9.65 28.80
CA SER A 537 -4.51 -10.96 28.80
C SER A 537 -4.62 -11.71 27.48
N VAL A 538 -4.31 -11.04 26.39
CA VAL A 538 -4.22 -11.64 25.06
C VAL A 538 -2.88 -12.36 24.91
N PRO A 539 -2.85 -13.68 24.67
CA PRO A 539 -1.60 -14.38 24.41
C PRO A 539 -0.89 -13.88 23.17
N ALA A 540 0.43 -13.92 23.17
CA ALA A 540 1.25 -13.68 22.00
C ALA A 540 1.17 -14.82 20.96
N ASP A 541 1.83 -14.65 19.82
CA ASP A 541 1.99 -15.61 18.72
C ASP A 541 0.67 -16.08 18.13
N GLN A 542 -0.25 -15.14 17.91
CA GLN A 542 -1.55 -15.44 17.34
C GLN A 542 -2.09 -14.31 16.46
N HIS A 543 -3.05 -14.69 15.64
CA HIS A 543 -3.93 -13.79 14.92
C HIS A 543 -5.22 -13.61 15.73
N LEU A 544 -5.40 -12.42 16.31
CA LEU A 544 -6.58 -12.03 17.08
C LEU A 544 -7.62 -11.42 16.16
N ARG A 545 -8.84 -11.97 16.17
CA ARG A 545 -9.97 -11.38 15.47
C ARG A 545 -11.03 -10.87 16.44
N TYR A 546 -11.48 -9.64 16.26
CA TYR A 546 -12.56 -9.06 17.04
C TYR A 546 -13.81 -8.84 16.15
N PRO A 547 -15.06 -9.11 16.64
CA PRO A 547 -15.34 -9.84 17.87
C PRO A 547 -14.73 -11.24 17.88
N ALA A 548 -14.38 -11.72 19.06
CA ALA A 548 -13.74 -13.01 19.20
C ALA A 548 -14.65 -14.11 18.60
N GLY A 549 -14.32 -14.51 17.42
CA GLY A 549 -14.89 -15.66 16.74
C GLY A 549 -13.97 -16.86 16.79
N CYS A 550 -12.94 -16.82 17.63
CA CYS A 550 -12.20 -18.03 17.99
C CYS A 550 -12.97 -18.71 19.10
N PRO A 551 -13.45 -19.94 18.91
CA PRO A 551 -14.02 -20.75 20.00
C PRO A 551 -12.96 -21.15 20.99
#